data_5117c8d28716168ec1788bc3554beca3
#
_entry.id   5117c8d28716168ec1788bc3554beca3
#
_cell.length_a   1.000
_cell.length_b   1.000
_cell.length_c   1.000
_cell.angle_alpha   90.00
_cell.angle_beta   90.00
_cell.angle_gamma   90.00
#
_symmetry.space_group_name_H-M   'P 1'
#
loop_
_entity.id
_entity.type
_entity.pdbx_description
1 polymer ?
#
loop_
_entity_poly.entity_id
_entity_poly.type
_entity_poly.pdbx_seq_one_letter_code
_entity_poly.pdbx_strand_id
1 'polypeptide(L)'
;MVKIGLLKSDANHMHRMKLMNTPEDAFIMSYTYDNDVVSIEIESYGNSEDTFHDLCFMTEWCIKKFHPKKIVVTCDASLRSLMNATGFYAKGKSFQHVIEPYRYVLDDHVFDEEGYMIDQGSMQSIPFGWFDTQRKGCGWIAVYNLLKANRKYTPMYEVIHDLEKHNLLGKVFGQGIFWLIVYLKQKGLDVFVSVPGFTGAMHSFQSCSSGILAYSHTRGAHYVMFDKVNETDAHFYNAIYRRRNHKESFAKFLHTYTILHGCIVIGVRKKEIHD
;
A
#
# COMPACT_ATOMS: atom_id res chain seq x y z
N MET A 1 10.99 10.73 -2.47
CA MET A 1 9.90 11.39 -3.24
C MET A 1 10.17 11.16 -4.71
N VAL A 2 9.31 10.38 -5.38
CA VAL A 2 9.45 10.14 -6.83
C VAL A 2 9.07 11.44 -7.56
N LYS A 3 10.00 12.01 -8.32
CA LYS A 3 9.72 13.19 -9.15
C LYS A 3 9.23 12.71 -10.52
N ILE A 4 8.05 13.16 -10.90
CA ILE A 4 7.48 12.92 -12.23
C ILE A 4 7.90 14.07 -13.13
N GLY A 5 8.61 13.76 -14.22
CA GLY A 5 8.92 14.71 -15.28
C GLY A 5 8.15 14.37 -16.56
N LEU A 6 7.28 15.25 -17.05
CA LEU A 6 6.72 15.15 -18.39
C LEU A 6 7.81 15.56 -19.38
N LEU A 7 8.25 14.64 -20.25
CA LEU A 7 9.32 14.91 -21.21
C LEU A 7 8.81 15.45 -22.53
N LYS A 8 7.66 15.00 -23.04
CA LYS A 8 7.05 15.46 -24.29
C LYS A 8 5.61 14.96 -24.45
N SER A 9 4.79 15.73 -25.20
CA SER A 9 3.51 15.28 -25.76
C SER A 9 3.60 15.41 -27.28
N ASP A 10 3.36 14.33 -28.00
CA ASP A 10 3.33 14.32 -29.45
C ASP A 10 1.91 14.55 -30.01
N ALA A 11 1.82 14.90 -31.32
CA ALA A 11 0.56 15.08 -32.04
C ALA A 11 -0.36 13.85 -32.05
N ASN A 12 0.16 12.67 -31.65
CA ASN A 12 -0.57 11.39 -31.56
C ASN A 12 -1.10 11.09 -30.15
N HIS A 13 -1.20 12.08 -29.24
CA HIS A 13 -1.60 11.90 -27.86
C HIS A 13 -0.72 10.94 -27.03
N MET A 14 0.48 10.65 -27.49
CA MET A 14 1.47 9.90 -26.74
C MET A 14 2.22 10.83 -25.78
N HIS A 15 2.20 10.49 -24.52
CA HIS A 15 2.87 11.24 -23.46
C HIS A 15 4.08 10.43 -22.96
N ARG A 16 5.22 11.09 -22.88
CA ARG A 16 6.44 10.48 -22.36
C ARG A 16 6.70 10.96 -20.93
N MET A 17 6.91 10.04 -20.02
CA MET A 17 7.16 10.32 -18.61
C MET A 17 8.49 9.72 -18.16
N LYS A 18 9.10 10.41 -17.21
CA LYS A 18 10.30 9.95 -16.50
C LYS A 18 10.01 9.92 -15.02
N LEU A 19 10.18 8.75 -14.39
CA LEU A 19 10.21 8.63 -12.95
C LEU A 19 11.68 8.70 -12.52
N MET A 20 12.01 9.60 -11.59
CA MET A 20 13.37 9.85 -11.16
C MET A 20 13.51 9.49 -9.69
N ASN A 21 14.13 8.36 -9.39
CA ASN A 21 14.65 8.07 -8.06
C ASN A 21 16.10 8.56 -7.95
N THR A 22 16.91 8.29 -8.98
CA THR A 22 18.26 8.83 -9.16
C THR A 22 18.46 9.28 -10.62
N PRO A 23 19.43 10.15 -10.92
CA PRO A 23 19.70 10.58 -12.30
C PRO A 23 20.15 9.45 -13.25
N GLU A 24 20.76 8.39 -12.71
CA GLU A 24 21.37 7.29 -13.45
C GLU A 24 20.38 6.13 -13.68
N ASP A 25 19.38 5.97 -12.79
CA ASP A 25 18.40 4.86 -12.82
C ASP A 25 16.99 5.41 -13.12
N ALA A 26 16.82 6.01 -14.27
CA ALA A 26 15.53 6.57 -14.65
C ALA A 26 14.62 5.52 -15.29
N PHE A 27 13.45 5.33 -14.72
CA PHE A 27 12.36 4.64 -15.38
C PHE A 27 11.70 5.59 -16.40
N ILE A 28 11.76 5.24 -17.67
CA ILE A 28 11.16 6.03 -18.74
C ILE A 28 10.06 5.22 -19.41
N MET A 29 8.91 5.81 -19.55
CA MET A 29 7.77 5.22 -20.24
C MET A 29 7.06 6.21 -21.15
N SER A 30 6.47 5.69 -22.21
CA SER A 30 5.47 6.38 -23.03
C SER A 30 4.10 5.79 -22.74
N TYR A 31 3.07 6.63 -22.75
CA TYR A 31 1.71 6.14 -22.57
C TYR A 31 0.70 6.85 -23.47
N THR A 32 -0.36 6.14 -23.80
CA THR A 32 -1.57 6.66 -24.45
C THR A 32 -2.79 6.24 -23.63
N TYR A 33 -3.85 7.05 -23.68
CA TYR A 33 -5.14 6.71 -23.08
C TYR A 33 -6.24 6.85 -24.13
N ASP A 34 -6.92 5.75 -24.42
CA ASP A 34 -8.03 5.69 -25.36
C ASP A 34 -9.02 4.60 -24.96
N ASN A 35 -10.32 4.89 -25.08
CA ASN A 35 -11.41 3.92 -24.83
C ASN A 35 -11.31 3.16 -23.51
N ASP A 36 -11.02 3.86 -22.39
CA ASP A 36 -10.81 3.29 -21.07
C ASP A 36 -9.61 2.32 -20.97
N VAL A 37 -8.69 2.37 -21.94
CA VAL A 37 -7.46 1.58 -21.93
C VAL A 37 -6.26 2.52 -21.85
N VAL A 38 -5.39 2.29 -20.87
CA VAL A 38 -4.05 2.90 -20.83
C VAL A 38 -3.08 1.92 -21.48
N SER A 39 -2.42 2.36 -22.54
CA SER A 39 -1.34 1.60 -23.18
C SER A 39 -0.01 2.24 -22.84
N ILE A 40 0.92 1.44 -22.31
CA ILE A 40 2.23 1.87 -21.81
C ILE A 40 3.31 1.11 -22.56
N GLU A 41 4.36 1.82 -22.97
CA GLU A 41 5.59 1.26 -23.46
C GLU A 41 6.73 1.65 -22.51
N ILE A 42 7.42 0.65 -21.93
CA ILE A 42 8.58 0.86 -21.07
C ILE A 42 9.81 0.97 -21.95
N GLU A 43 10.46 2.13 -21.97
CA GLU A 43 11.60 2.43 -22.82
C GLU A 43 12.93 2.15 -22.12
N SER A 44 13.02 2.45 -20.82
CA SER A 44 14.18 2.14 -19.98
C SER A 44 13.80 1.95 -18.53
N TYR A 45 14.63 1.23 -17.80
CA TYR A 45 14.43 0.91 -16.39
C TYR A 45 15.77 0.68 -15.69
N GLY A 46 15.79 0.90 -14.37
CA GLY A 46 16.96 0.72 -13.53
C GLY A 46 17.17 -0.72 -13.03
N ASN A 47 17.71 -0.85 -11.83
CA ASN A 47 17.87 -2.16 -11.19
C ASN A 47 16.50 -2.79 -10.84
N SER A 48 16.49 -4.09 -10.52
CA SER A 48 15.22 -4.84 -10.35
C SER A 48 14.35 -4.37 -9.18
N GLU A 49 14.95 -3.87 -8.10
CA GLU A 49 14.18 -3.41 -6.93
C GLU A 49 13.52 -2.05 -7.20
N ASP A 50 14.27 -1.11 -7.75
CA ASP A 50 13.73 0.21 -8.12
C ASP A 50 12.69 0.09 -9.23
N THR A 51 12.95 -0.76 -10.23
CA THR A 51 11.99 -1.04 -11.31
C THR A 51 10.67 -1.61 -10.78
N PHE A 52 10.70 -2.48 -9.77
CA PHE A 52 9.47 -2.98 -9.14
C PHE A 52 8.65 -1.84 -8.53
N HIS A 53 9.30 -0.94 -7.78
CA HIS A 53 8.63 0.21 -7.19
C HIS A 53 8.08 1.18 -8.24
N ASP A 54 8.84 1.40 -9.30
CA ASP A 54 8.41 2.27 -10.42
C ASP A 54 7.20 1.68 -11.15
N LEU A 55 7.16 0.37 -11.39
CA LEU A 55 6.01 -0.32 -11.97
C LEU A 55 4.76 -0.21 -11.07
N CYS A 56 4.92 -0.40 -9.78
CA CYS A 56 3.83 -0.23 -8.84
C CYS A 56 3.31 1.22 -8.83
N PHE A 57 4.22 2.19 -8.77
CA PHE A 57 3.87 3.61 -8.82
C PHE A 57 3.17 3.98 -10.12
N MET A 58 3.70 3.54 -11.26
CA MET A 58 3.09 3.73 -12.57
C MET A 58 1.66 3.20 -12.61
N THR A 59 1.45 2.00 -12.11
CA THR A 59 0.13 1.35 -12.09
C THR A 59 -0.87 2.17 -11.27
N GLU A 60 -0.51 2.54 -10.05
CA GLU A 60 -1.36 3.39 -9.19
C GLU A 60 -1.63 4.76 -9.80
N TRP A 61 -0.62 5.39 -10.37
CA TRP A 61 -0.78 6.68 -11.02
C TRP A 61 -1.74 6.62 -12.21
N CYS A 62 -1.63 5.57 -13.04
CA CYS A 62 -2.55 5.36 -14.16
C CYS A 62 -3.98 5.13 -13.68
N ILE A 63 -4.17 4.31 -12.66
CA ILE A 63 -5.49 4.03 -12.06
C ILE A 63 -6.10 5.34 -11.56
N LYS A 64 -5.35 6.11 -10.77
CA LYS A 64 -5.82 7.35 -10.16
C LYS A 64 -6.15 8.43 -11.20
N LYS A 65 -5.32 8.57 -12.22
CA LYS A 65 -5.45 9.64 -13.21
C LYS A 65 -6.52 9.38 -14.26
N PHE A 66 -6.62 8.14 -14.73
CA PHE A 66 -7.45 7.80 -15.91
C PHE A 66 -8.66 6.94 -15.58
N HIS A 67 -8.71 6.31 -14.40
CA HIS A 67 -9.73 5.33 -14.01
C HIS A 67 -9.98 4.27 -15.12
N PRO A 68 -8.93 3.64 -15.67
CA PRO A 68 -9.05 2.79 -16.84
C PRO A 68 -9.71 1.46 -16.49
N LYS A 69 -10.39 0.85 -17.46
CA LYS A 69 -10.84 -0.54 -17.37
C LYS A 69 -9.70 -1.53 -17.58
N LYS A 70 -8.61 -1.08 -18.19
CA LYS A 70 -7.49 -1.92 -18.55
C LYS A 70 -6.20 -1.13 -18.69
N ILE A 71 -5.10 -1.69 -18.20
CA ILE A 71 -3.75 -1.24 -18.48
C ILE A 71 -3.04 -2.31 -19.30
N VAL A 72 -2.44 -1.91 -20.41
CA VAL A 72 -1.63 -2.75 -21.28
C VAL A 72 -0.20 -2.23 -21.26
N VAL A 73 0.76 -3.10 -20.94
CA VAL A 73 2.17 -2.72 -20.89
C VAL A 73 2.93 -3.52 -21.93
N THR A 74 3.69 -2.82 -22.76
CA THR A 74 4.66 -3.41 -23.68
C THR A 74 6.06 -3.17 -23.10
N CYS A 75 6.82 -4.21 -22.87
CA CYS A 75 8.14 -4.11 -22.26
C CYS A 75 9.02 -5.29 -22.69
N ASP A 76 10.29 -5.21 -22.34
CA ASP A 76 11.27 -6.28 -22.53
C ASP A 76 10.89 -7.56 -21.77
N ALA A 77 11.23 -8.72 -22.32
CA ALA A 77 10.94 -10.02 -21.72
C ALA A 77 11.63 -10.24 -20.36
N SER A 78 12.75 -9.54 -20.10
CA SER A 78 13.45 -9.57 -18.81
C SER A 78 12.59 -9.06 -17.66
N LEU A 79 11.62 -8.16 -17.91
CA LEU A 79 10.69 -7.65 -16.92
C LEU A 79 9.54 -8.60 -16.58
N ARG A 80 9.46 -9.77 -17.23
CA ARG A 80 8.34 -10.71 -17.05
C ARG A 80 8.04 -11.05 -15.60
N SER A 81 9.08 -11.34 -14.82
CA SER A 81 8.95 -11.69 -13.41
C SER A 81 8.38 -10.52 -12.59
N LEU A 82 8.89 -9.32 -12.84
CA LEU A 82 8.42 -8.10 -12.17
C LEU A 82 7.00 -7.73 -12.57
N MET A 83 6.65 -7.86 -13.85
CA MET A 83 5.29 -7.62 -14.33
C MET A 83 4.28 -8.57 -13.67
N ASN A 84 4.62 -9.86 -13.56
CA ASN A 84 3.78 -10.82 -12.84
C ASN A 84 3.65 -10.48 -11.36
N ALA A 85 4.74 -10.04 -10.72
CA ALA A 85 4.75 -9.61 -9.31
C ALA A 85 3.90 -8.35 -9.06
N THR A 86 3.70 -7.52 -10.09
CA THR A 86 2.85 -6.31 -10.02
C THR A 86 1.42 -6.55 -10.54
N GLY A 87 0.99 -7.80 -10.71
CA GLY A 87 -0.39 -8.17 -11.05
C GLY A 87 -0.70 -8.18 -12.56
N PHE A 88 0.30 -7.99 -13.42
CA PHE A 88 0.10 -8.12 -14.86
C PHE A 88 0.24 -9.56 -15.31
N TYR A 89 -0.54 -9.97 -16.27
CA TYR A 89 -0.41 -11.26 -16.94
C TYR A 89 -0.05 -11.09 -18.42
N ALA A 90 0.74 -12.01 -18.95
CA ALA A 90 1.15 -11.98 -20.35
C ALA A 90 -0.02 -12.31 -21.29
N LYS A 91 -0.22 -11.46 -22.31
CA LYS A 91 -1.15 -11.71 -23.40
C LYS A 91 -0.51 -11.34 -24.74
N GLY A 92 -0.18 -12.34 -25.54
CA GLY A 92 0.59 -12.11 -26.78
C GLY A 92 1.99 -11.57 -26.46
N LYS A 93 2.34 -10.44 -27.05
CA LYS A 93 3.63 -9.74 -26.84
C LYS A 93 3.59 -8.69 -25.71
N SER A 94 2.44 -8.51 -25.05
CA SER A 94 2.26 -7.49 -24.03
C SER A 94 1.78 -8.10 -22.70
N PHE A 95 1.88 -7.31 -21.63
CA PHE A 95 1.31 -7.59 -20.33
C PHE A 95 0.04 -6.79 -20.14
N GLN A 96 -0.97 -7.37 -19.52
CA GLN A 96 -2.28 -6.74 -19.33
C GLN A 96 -2.69 -6.83 -17.88
N HIS A 97 -3.29 -5.76 -17.40
CA HIS A 97 -3.88 -5.66 -16.09
C HIS A 97 -5.34 -5.23 -16.22
N VAL A 98 -6.27 -6.09 -15.81
CA VAL A 98 -7.69 -5.79 -15.85
C VAL A 98 -8.11 -5.20 -14.52
N ILE A 99 -8.66 -3.99 -14.56
CA ILE A 99 -9.06 -3.23 -13.39
C ILE A 99 -10.59 -3.16 -13.36
N GLU A 100 -11.18 -3.39 -12.20
CA GLU A 100 -12.61 -3.14 -11.97
C GLU A 100 -12.78 -1.65 -11.63
N PRO A 101 -13.28 -0.81 -12.56
CA PRO A 101 -13.16 0.64 -12.46
C PRO A 101 -13.88 1.25 -11.25
N TYR A 102 -14.97 0.63 -10.78
CA TYR A 102 -15.74 1.13 -9.64
C TYR A 102 -15.03 1.00 -8.28
N ARG A 103 -13.91 0.27 -8.21
CA ARG A 103 -13.16 0.07 -6.95
C ARG A 103 -12.13 1.16 -6.65
N TYR A 104 -11.83 2.04 -7.61
CA TYR A 104 -10.60 2.84 -7.56
C TYR A 104 -10.79 4.36 -7.66
N VAL A 105 -11.99 4.85 -7.49
CA VAL A 105 -12.23 6.30 -7.44
C VAL A 105 -11.89 6.80 -6.04
N LEU A 106 -10.72 7.40 -5.90
CA LEU A 106 -10.24 7.98 -4.65
C LEU A 106 -10.02 9.47 -4.79
N ASP A 107 -10.47 10.23 -3.81
CA ASP A 107 -10.15 11.63 -3.68
C ASP A 107 -8.69 11.81 -3.23
N ASP A 108 -8.06 12.90 -3.65
CA ASP A 108 -6.67 13.20 -3.32
C ASP A 108 -6.40 13.29 -1.81
N HIS A 109 -7.37 13.76 -1.04
CA HIS A 109 -7.24 13.90 0.41
C HIS A 109 -7.20 12.56 1.18
N VAL A 110 -7.43 11.42 0.51
CA VAL A 110 -7.24 10.09 1.11
C VAL A 110 -5.77 9.82 1.38
N PHE A 111 -4.88 10.44 0.61
CA PHE A 111 -3.44 10.26 0.74
C PHE A 111 -2.78 11.50 1.34
N ASP A 112 -1.67 11.28 2.07
CA ASP A 112 -0.75 12.36 2.41
C ASP A 112 0.25 12.65 1.25
N GLU A 113 1.14 13.62 1.48
CA GLU A 113 2.14 14.05 0.48
C GLU A 113 3.12 12.93 0.10
N GLU A 114 3.32 11.95 0.98
CA GLU A 114 4.17 10.78 0.75
C GLU A 114 3.40 9.60 0.14
N GLY A 115 2.08 9.73 -0.04
CA GLY A 115 1.19 8.72 -0.60
C GLY A 115 0.79 7.60 0.35
N TYR A 116 0.84 7.83 1.66
CA TYR A 116 0.21 6.95 2.64
C TYR A 116 -1.29 7.23 2.73
N MET A 117 -2.09 6.18 2.88
CA MET A 117 -3.52 6.33 3.09
C MET A 117 -3.81 6.76 4.52
N ILE A 118 -4.46 7.92 4.68
CA ILE A 118 -4.69 8.56 5.97
C ILE A 118 -6.17 8.80 6.29
N ASP A 119 -7.06 8.65 5.34
CA ASP A 119 -8.49 8.95 5.52
C ASP A 119 -9.42 7.84 5.04
N GLN A 120 -9.53 6.79 5.84
CA GLN A 120 -10.53 5.74 5.64
C GLN A 120 -11.96 6.28 5.58
N GLY A 121 -12.24 7.36 6.30
CA GLY A 121 -13.58 7.95 6.40
C GLY A 121 -14.17 8.39 5.07
N SER A 122 -13.32 8.72 4.11
CA SER A 122 -13.70 9.16 2.76
C SER A 122 -13.72 8.04 1.71
N MET A 123 -13.55 6.78 2.11
CA MET A 123 -13.43 5.64 1.20
C MET A 123 -14.73 4.81 1.09
N GLN A 124 -15.90 5.45 1.09
CA GLN A 124 -17.20 4.77 0.94
C GLN A 124 -17.38 4.10 -0.42
N SER A 125 -16.80 4.68 -1.47
CA SER A 125 -16.92 4.17 -2.84
C SER A 125 -16.15 2.88 -3.10
N ILE A 126 -15.29 2.46 -2.15
CA ILE A 126 -14.47 1.25 -2.30
C ILE A 126 -15.13 0.12 -1.54
N PRO A 127 -15.69 -0.89 -2.20
CA PRO A 127 -16.26 -2.05 -1.55
C PRO A 127 -15.17 -2.87 -0.86
N PHE A 128 -15.50 -3.45 0.29
CA PHE A 128 -14.67 -4.41 0.99
C PHE A 128 -15.53 -5.45 1.71
N GLY A 129 -15.49 -6.68 1.25
CA GLY A 129 -16.38 -7.74 1.71
C GLY A 129 -17.84 -7.43 1.38
N TRP A 130 -18.71 -7.51 2.39
CA TRP A 130 -20.15 -7.14 2.28
C TRP A 130 -20.41 -5.67 2.62
N PHE A 131 -19.39 -4.91 2.92
CA PHE A 131 -19.45 -3.52 3.33
C PHE A 131 -18.58 -2.65 2.40
N ASP A 132 -18.31 -1.45 2.85
CA ASP A 132 -17.37 -0.53 2.24
C ASP A 132 -16.08 -0.41 3.09
N THR A 133 -15.07 0.18 2.48
CA THR A 133 -13.78 0.43 3.12
C THR A 133 -13.90 1.38 4.30
N GLN A 134 -14.80 2.37 4.26
CA GLN A 134 -15.02 3.27 5.38
C GLN A 134 -15.32 2.50 6.67
N ARG A 135 -16.10 1.43 6.58
CA ARG A 135 -16.53 0.64 7.75
C ARG A 135 -15.57 -0.46 8.13
N LYS A 136 -14.95 -1.12 7.15
CA LYS A 136 -14.18 -2.37 7.37
C LYS A 136 -12.78 -2.38 6.79
N GLY A 137 -12.31 -1.28 6.20
CA GLY A 137 -11.06 -1.21 5.46
C GLY A 137 -9.79 -1.01 6.28
N CYS A 138 -9.87 -0.75 7.60
CA CYS A 138 -8.69 -0.41 8.40
C CYS A 138 -7.55 -1.44 8.29
N GLY A 139 -7.88 -2.72 8.19
CA GLY A 139 -6.89 -3.79 8.07
C GLY A 139 -6.09 -3.73 6.78
N TRP A 140 -6.76 -3.63 5.63
CA TRP A 140 -6.07 -3.56 4.35
C TRP A 140 -5.32 -2.22 4.15
N ILE A 141 -5.85 -1.10 4.67
CA ILE A 141 -5.17 0.19 4.66
C ILE A 141 -3.86 0.13 5.47
N ALA A 142 -3.91 -0.47 6.67
CA ALA A 142 -2.72 -0.65 7.49
C ALA A 142 -1.67 -1.53 6.79
N VAL A 143 -2.10 -2.60 6.10
CA VAL A 143 -1.22 -3.46 5.30
C VAL A 143 -0.62 -2.70 4.13
N TYR A 144 -1.42 -1.97 3.35
CA TYR A 144 -0.93 -1.16 2.24
C TYR A 144 0.16 -0.17 2.69
N ASN A 145 -0.11 0.58 3.75
CA ASN A 145 0.85 1.53 4.30
C ASN A 145 2.12 0.85 4.81
N LEU A 146 1.99 -0.30 5.49
CA LEU A 146 3.14 -1.04 6.02
C LEU A 146 4.02 -1.62 4.89
N LEU A 147 3.42 -2.16 3.83
CA LEU A 147 4.15 -2.64 2.66
C LEU A 147 4.92 -1.48 2.00
N LYS A 148 4.27 -0.33 1.83
CA LYS A 148 4.89 0.87 1.28
C LYS A 148 6.08 1.33 2.11
N ALA A 149 5.95 1.44 3.44
CA ALA A 149 7.01 1.84 4.36
C ALA A 149 8.24 0.91 4.29
N ASN A 150 8.01 -0.37 4.02
CA ASN A 150 9.06 -1.38 3.95
C ASN A 150 9.52 -1.66 2.51
N ARG A 151 9.28 -0.76 1.57
CA ARG A 151 9.65 -0.89 0.14
C ARG A 151 9.15 -2.19 -0.51
N LYS A 152 8.01 -2.70 -0.05
CA LYS A 152 7.27 -3.83 -0.61
C LYS A 152 5.93 -3.38 -1.16
N TYR A 153 5.92 -2.16 -1.72
CA TYR A 153 4.71 -1.56 -2.24
C TYR A 153 3.94 -2.52 -3.14
N THR A 154 2.65 -2.65 -2.85
CA THR A 154 1.70 -3.45 -3.61
C THR A 154 0.53 -2.55 -3.96
N PRO A 155 0.07 -2.52 -5.20
CA PRO A 155 -1.09 -1.73 -5.59
C PRO A 155 -2.30 -1.99 -4.69
N MET A 156 -3.05 -0.95 -4.38
CA MET A 156 -4.17 -0.98 -3.46
C MET A 156 -5.20 -2.08 -3.81
N TYR A 157 -5.54 -2.21 -5.09
CA TYR A 157 -6.53 -3.19 -5.55
C TYR A 157 -6.05 -4.63 -5.34
N GLU A 158 -4.74 -4.92 -5.44
CA GLU A 158 -4.20 -6.24 -5.13
C GLU A 158 -4.32 -6.54 -3.64
N VAL A 159 -3.95 -5.57 -2.79
CA VAL A 159 -4.09 -5.73 -1.33
C VAL A 159 -5.55 -6.03 -0.96
N ILE A 160 -6.50 -5.27 -1.53
CA ILE A 160 -7.93 -5.49 -1.31
C ILE A 160 -8.35 -6.89 -1.78
N HIS A 161 -8.04 -7.23 -3.04
CA HIS A 161 -8.44 -8.49 -3.65
C HIS A 161 -7.86 -9.70 -2.91
N ASP A 162 -6.58 -9.69 -2.61
CA ASP A 162 -5.91 -10.78 -1.91
C ASP A 162 -6.47 -10.98 -0.50
N LEU A 163 -6.70 -9.88 0.23
CA LEU A 163 -7.26 -9.97 1.58
C LEU A 163 -8.75 -10.37 1.57
N GLU A 164 -9.53 -9.98 0.59
CA GLU A 164 -10.92 -10.45 0.43
C GLU A 164 -10.98 -11.95 0.10
N LYS A 165 -10.10 -12.41 -0.79
CA LYS A 165 -10.09 -13.81 -1.26
C LYS A 165 -9.82 -14.81 -0.14
N HIS A 166 -8.92 -14.46 0.77
CA HIS A 166 -8.46 -15.35 1.83
C HIS A 166 -9.24 -15.23 3.15
N ASN A 167 -10.15 -14.26 3.26
CA ASN A 167 -10.85 -13.96 4.51
C ASN A 167 -12.37 -14.09 4.39
N LEU A 168 -12.88 -15.31 4.32
CA LEU A 168 -14.32 -15.57 4.21
C LEU A 168 -15.12 -14.99 5.40
N LEU A 169 -14.61 -15.07 6.62
CA LEU A 169 -15.23 -14.49 7.81
C LEU A 169 -15.04 -12.98 7.90
N GLY A 170 -13.97 -12.46 7.31
CA GLY A 170 -13.69 -11.03 7.24
C GLY A 170 -14.70 -10.23 6.41
N LYS A 171 -15.43 -10.89 5.52
CA LYS A 171 -16.54 -10.25 4.78
C LYS A 171 -17.59 -9.65 5.70
N VAL A 172 -17.78 -10.23 6.88
CA VAL A 172 -18.78 -9.78 7.89
C VAL A 172 -18.12 -9.01 9.03
N PHE A 173 -17.04 -9.57 9.60
CA PHE A 173 -16.45 -9.06 10.85
C PHE A 173 -15.25 -8.10 10.64
N GLY A 174 -14.80 -7.91 9.40
CA GLY A 174 -13.57 -7.21 9.08
C GLY A 174 -12.36 -8.15 9.03
N GLN A 175 -11.18 -7.57 8.81
CA GLN A 175 -9.97 -8.34 8.57
C GLN A 175 -9.47 -9.02 9.85
N GLY A 176 -9.29 -10.34 9.82
CA GLY A 176 -8.69 -11.09 10.92
C GLY A 176 -7.17 -10.91 10.97
N ILE A 177 -6.61 -10.74 12.19
CA ILE A 177 -5.17 -10.51 12.39
C ILE A 177 -4.30 -11.63 11.80
N PHE A 178 -4.75 -12.88 11.88
CA PHE A 178 -4.04 -14.03 11.31
C PHE A 178 -3.79 -13.88 9.81
N TRP A 179 -4.80 -13.44 9.05
CA TRP A 179 -4.69 -13.26 7.61
C TRP A 179 -3.77 -12.09 7.24
N LEU A 180 -3.74 -11.03 8.05
CA LEU A 180 -2.79 -9.94 7.86
C LEU A 180 -1.34 -10.45 8.00
N ILE A 181 -1.07 -11.26 9.02
CA ILE A 181 0.26 -11.85 9.23
C ILE A 181 0.67 -12.76 8.07
N VAL A 182 -0.23 -13.65 7.64
CA VAL A 182 0.03 -14.57 6.52
C VAL A 182 0.34 -13.76 5.25
N TYR A 183 -0.47 -12.76 4.94
CA TYR A 183 -0.29 -11.93 3.76
C TYR A 183 1.03 -11.15 3.79
N LEU A 184 1.36 -10.51 4.90
CA LEU A 184 2.62 -9.78 5.06
C LEU A 184 3.84 -10.68 4.88
N LYS A 185 3.80 -11.91 5.40
CA LYS A 185 4.85 -12.91 5.20
C LYS A 185 4.96 -13.34 3.73
N GLN A 186 3.82 -13.53 3.04
CA GLN A 186 3.81 -13.84 1.60
C GLN A 186 4.43 -12.72 0.74
N LYS A 187 4.27 -11.46 1.18
CA LYS A 187 4.93 -10.29 0.55
C LYS A 187 6.40 -10.13 0.98
N GLY A 188 6.96 -11.09 1.70
CA GLY A 188 8.39 -11.13 2.05
C GLY A 188 8.81 -10.24 3.21
N LEU A 189 7.87 -9.86 4.10
CA LEU A 189 8.20 -9.18 5.35
C LEU A 189 8.50 -10.19 6.46
N ASP A 190 9.56 -9.96 7.21
CA ASP A 190 9.84 -10.68 8.45
C ASP A 190 9.02 -10.07 9.60
N VAL A 191 7.81 -10.60 9.79
CA VAL A 191 6.89 -10.11 10.80
C VAL A 191 6.84 -11.02 12.01
N PHE A 192 6.71 -10.39 13.18
CA PHE A 192 6.43 -11.03 14.44
C PHE A 192 5.21 -10.41 15.13
N VAL A 193 4.66 -11.12 16.12
CA VAL A 193 3.45 -10.68 16.82
C VAL A 193 3.75 -10.55 18.32
N SER A 194 3.30 -9.46 18.91
CA SER A 194 3.42 -9.22 20.34
C SER A 194 2.57 -10.18 21.17
N VAL A 195 2.96 -10.39 22.41
CA VAL A 195 2.01 -10.82 23.43
C VAL A 195 0.93 -9.74 23.56
N PRO A 196 -0.37 -10.11 23.68
CA PRO A 196 -1.43 -9.13 23.85
C PRO A 196 -1.23 -8.24 25.09
N GLY A 197 -1.60 -6.97 24.99
CA GLY A 197 -1.58 -6.02 26.09
C GLY A 197 -0.47 -4.98 26.00
N PHE A 198 -0.52 -4.01 26.90
CA PHE A 198 0.36 -2.83 26.92
C PHE A 198 1.85 -3.21 26.93
N THR A 199 2.27 -4.06 27.88
CA THR A 199 3.67 -4.47 28.03
C THR A 199 4.19 -5.18 26.79
N GLY A 200 3.40 -6.10 26.22
CA GLY A 200 3.75 -6.80 24.98
C GLY A 200 3.86 -5.86 23.78
N ALA A 201 2.94 -4.91 23.68
CA ALA A 201 2.97 -3.90 22.61
C ALA A 201 4.21 -2.98 22.72
N MET A 202 4.54 -2.52 23.94
CA MET A 202 5.73 -1.70 24.20
C MET A 202 7.03 -2.44 23.88
N HIS A 203 7.16 -3.69 24.31
CA HIS A 203 8.33 -4.52 24.01
C HIS A 203 8.50 -4.71 22.48
N SER A 204 7.39 -4.96 21.79
CA SER A 204 7.39 -5.12 20.34
C SER A 204 7.74 -3.82 19.60
N PHE A 205 7.26 -2.69 20.09
CA PHE A 205 7.62 -1.37 19.55
C PHE A 205 9.13 -1.11 19.64
N GLN A 206 9.77 -1.52 20.75
CA GLN A 206 11.23 -1.39 20.88
C GLN A 206 11.99 -2.24 19.85
N SER A 207 11.44 -3.39 19.45
CA SER A 207 12.09 -4.41 18.63
C SER A 207 11.82 -4.25 17.12
N CYS A 208 10.96 -3.32 16.70
CA CYS A 208 10.60 -3.12 15.29
C CYS A 208 10.92 -1.71 14.79
N SER A 209 10.99 -1.54 13.48
CA SER A 209 11.09 -0.22 12.83
C SER A 209 9.72 0.33 12.45
N SER A 210 8.79 -0.55 12.10
CA SER A 210 7.43 -0.24 11.71
C SER A 210 6.50 -1.39 12.04
N GLY A 211 5.19 -1.17 12.01
CA GLY A 211 4.25 -2.24 12.30
C GLY A 211 2.79 -1.83 12.17
N ILE A 212 1.92 -2.78 12.45
CA ILE A 212 0.48 -2.58 12.59
C ILE A 212 0.11 -2.77 14.05
N LEU A 213 -0.52 -1.77 14.64
CA LEU A 213 -1.15 -1.86 15.95
C LEU A 213 -2.64 -2.20 15.76
N ALA A 214 -3.03 -3.38 16.20
CA ALA A 214 -4.43 -3.76 16.37
C ALA A 214 -4.86 -3.39 17.79
N TYR A 215 -5.93 -2.63 17.95
CA TYR A 215 -6.40 -2.21 19.26
C TYR A 215 -7.92 -2.11 19.34
N SER A 216 -8.44 -2.32 20.56
CA SER A 216 -9.85 -2.14 20.86
C SER A 216 -10.12 -0.74 21.40
N HIS A 217 -11.21 -0.13 20.95
CA HIS A 217 -11.69 1.17 21.41
C HIS A 217 -13.21 1.14 21.63
N THR A 218 -13.82 2.21 22.12
CA THR A 218 -15.25 2.27 22.50
C THR A 218 -16.24 1.92 21.38
N ARG A 219 -15.81 1.98 20.12
CA ARG A 219 -16.66 1.70 18.94
C ARG A 219 -16.27 0.41 18.21
N GLY A 220 -15.40 -0.43 18.78
CA GLY A 220 -14.95 -1.69 18.19
C GLY A 220 -13.45 -1.87 18.19
N ALA A 221 -12.91 -2.51 17.14
CA ALA A 221 -11.49 -2.70 16.94
C ALA A 221 -11.00 -1.93 15.71
N HIS A 222 -9.74 -1.54 15.74
CA HIS A 222 -9.10 -0.83 14.65
C HIS A 222 -7.68 -1.32 14.41
N TYR A 223 -7.23 -1.18 13.17
CA TYR A 223 -5.84 -1.40 12.76
C TYR A 223 -5.26 -0.06 12.33
N VAL A 224 -4.11 0.29 12.87
CA VAL A 224 -3.34 1.48 12.48
C VAL A 224 -1.91 1.09 12.16
N MET A 225 -1.40 1.55 11.02
CA MET A 225 0.02 1.43 10.72
C MET A 225 0.80 2.49 11.49
N PHE A 226 1.99 2.13 11.98
CA PHE A 226 2.93 3.05 12.58
C PHE A 226 4.35 2.87 12.04
N ASP A 227 5.08 3.98 11.93
CA ASP A 227 6.52 4.03 11.74
C ASP A 227 7.18 4.54 13.01
N LYS A 228 8.26 3.86 13.45
CA LYS A 228 9.04 4.26 14.61
C LYS A 228 9.89 5.50 14.24
N VAL A 229 9.65 6.60 14.91
CA VAL A 229 10.42 7.85 14.73
C VAL A 229 11.70 7.84 15.58
N ASN A 230 11.55 7.40 16.84
CA ASN A 230 12.63 7.25 17.82
C ASN A 230 12.22 6.20 18.87
N GLU A 231 12.96 6.07 19.96
CA GLU A 231 12.72 5.04 21.00
C GLU A 231 11.38 5.20 21.74
N THR A 232 10.73 6.36 21.67
CA THR A 232 9.46 6.62 22.37
C THR A 232 8.32 6.96 21.44
N ASP A 233 8.60 7.53 20.27
CA ASP A 233 7.60 8.15 19.41
C ASP A 233 7.40 7.38 18.10
N ALA A 234 6.16 7.35 17.65
CA ALA A 234 5.77 6.80 16.38
C ALA A 234 4.97 7.79 15.54
N HIS A 235 5.03 7.62 14.24
CA HIS A 235 4.14 8.25 13.29
C HIS A 235 3.01 7.26 12.96
N PHE A 236 1.77 7.64 13.22
CA PHE A 236 0.59 6.81 13.03
C PHE A 236 -0.17 7.25 11.79
N TYR A 237 -0.56 6.31 10.93
CA TYR A 237 -1.28 6.55 9.67
C TYR A 237 -2.68 5.93 9.72
N ASN A 238 -3.68 6.70 9.32
CA ASN A 238 -5.10 6.31 9.39
C ASN A 238 -5.59 6.06 10.82
N ALA A 239 -5.13 6.87 11.75
CA ALA A 239 -5.57 6.82 13.14
C ALA A 239 -7.01 7.37 13.32
N ILE A 240 -7.67 6.93 14.39
CA ILE A 240 -9.06 7.30 14.68
C ILE A 240 -9.22 8.78 15.14
N TYR A 241 -10.45 9.28 15.15
CA TYR A 241 -10.89 10.55 15.74
C TYR A 241 -10.28 11.81 15.11
N ARG A 242 -10.30 11.94 13.79
CA ARG A 242 -9.79 13.10 13.04
C ARG A 242 -8.26 13.27 13.13
N ARG A 243 -7.55 12.39 13.80
CA ARG A 243 -6.09 12.33 13.80
C ARG A 243 -5.65 11.30 12.78
N ARG A 244 -5.80 11.66 11.51
CA ARG A 244 -5.58 10.77 10.37
C ARG A 244 -4.12 10.37 10.23
N ASN A 245 -3.24 11.31 10.47
CA ASN A 245 -1.79 11.19 10.35
C ASN A 245 -1.15 12.08 11.41
N HIS A 246 -0.43 11.50 12.39
CA HIS A 246 0.20 12.29 13.45
C HIS A 246 1.34 11.55 14.14
N LYS A 247 2.27 12.33 14.71
CA LYS A 247 3.36 11.84 15.54
C LYS A 247 2.99 11.99 17.01
N GLU A 248 3.17 10.90 17.75
CA GLU A 248 2.88 10.86 19.19
C GLU A 248 3.73 9.79 19.88
N SER A 249 3.92 9.91 21.19
CA SER A 249 4.49 8.84 21.99
C SER A 249 3.65 7.57 21.88
N PHE A 250 4.30 6.43 21.60
CA PHE A 250 3.62 5.16 21.43
C PHE A 250 2.87 4.74 22.70
N ALA A 251 3.50 4.93 23.88
CA ALA A 251 2.87 4.69 25.17
C ALA A 251 1.64 5.57 25.38
N LYS A 252 1.73 6.87 25.04
CA LYS A 252 0.60 7.80 25.16
C LYS A 252 -0.55 7.42 24.23
N PHE A 253 -0.25 6.99 23.00
CA PHE A 253 -1.27 6.46 22.09
C PHE A 253 -2.01 5.28 22.70
N LEU A 254 -1.29 4.28 23.25
CA LEU A 254 -1.88 3.12 23.89
C LEU A 254 -2.77 3.52 25.07
N HIS A 255 -2.32 4.41 25.96
CA HIS A 255 -3.13 4.87 27.10
C HIS A 255 -4.39 5.65 26.68
N THR A 256 -4.28 6.45 25.62
CA THR A 256 -5.38 7.34 25.22
C THR A 256 -6.46 6.60 24.41
N TYR A 257 -6.06 5.67 23.52
CA TYR A 257 -6.96 5.12 22.51
C TYR A 257 -7.32 3.65 22.71
N THR A 258 -6.64 2.91 23.61
CA THR A 258 -6.98 1.51 23.83
C THR A 258 -7.83 1.31 25.10
N ILE A 259 -8.84 0.46 24.99
CA ILE A 259 -9.64 0.05 26.16
C ILE A 259 -9.01 -1.17 26.79
N LEU A 260 -8.87 -1.16 28.12
CA LEU A 260 -8.35 -2.26 28.92
C LEU A 260 -7.01 -2.81 28.37
N HIS A 261 -6.25 -1.94 27.71
CA HIS A 261 -5.02 -2.33 27.03
C HIS A 261 -5.16 -3.50 26.03
N GLY A 262 -6.36 -3.64 25.45
CA GLY A 262 -6.65 -4.64 24.40
C GLY A 262 -5.94 -4.27 23.09
N CYS A 263 -4.64 -4.57 23.01
CA CYS A 263 -3.82 -4.27 21.83
C CYS A 263 -2.84 -5.41 21.51
N ILE A 264 -2.51 -5.52 20.21
CA ILE A 264 -1.52 -6.44 19.66
C ILE A 264 -0.72 -5.71 18.59
N VAL A 265 0.59 -5.87 18.57
CA VAL A 265 1.47 -5.35 17.53
C VAL A 265 1.87 -6.47 16.57
N ILE A 266 1.74 -6.22 15.27
CA ILE A 266 2.42 -6.97 14.21
C ILE A 266 3.62 -6.10 13.82
N GLY A 267 4.81 -6.42 14.33
CA GLY A 267 6.04 -5.67 14.08
C GLY A 267 6.83 -6.23 12.91
N VAL A 268 7.51 -5.36 12.16
CA VAL A 268 8.47 -5.75 11.11
C VAL A 268 9.87 -5.64 11.69
N ARG A 269 10.65 -6.73 11.65
CA ARG A 269 12.04 -6.72 12.08
C ARG A 269 12.89 -5.89 11.12
N LYS A 270 13.80 -5.10 11.66
CA LYS A 270 14.87 -4.53 10.84
C LYS A 270 15.68 -5.67 10.24
N LYS A 271 15.87 -5.69 8.93
CA LYS A 271 16.95 -6.48 8.34
C LYS A 271 18.26 -5.87 8.83
N GLU A 272 19.04 -6.62 9.58
CA GLU A 272 20.45 -6.29 9.80
C GLU A 272 21.11 -6.39 8.43
N ILE A 273 21.52 -5.25 7.89
CA ILE A 273 22.39 -5.22 6.73
C ILE A 273 23.76 -5.65 7.29
N HIS A 274 24.11 -6.91 7.09
CA HIS A 274 25.48 -7.34 7.26
C HIS A 274 26.25 -6.77 6.05
N ASP A 275 26.98 -5.67 6.31
CA ASP A 275 27.96 -5.09 5.41
C ASP A 275 29.10 -6.10 5.13
#